data_eff94a87907e2ce90ae1726aa0925f3b
#
_entry.id   eff94a87907e2ce90ae1726aa0925f3b
#
_cell.length_a   1.000
_cell.length_b   1.000
_cell.length_c   1.000
_cell.angle_alpha   90.00
_cell.angle_beta   90.00
_cell.angle_gamma   90.00
#
_symmetry.space_group_name_H-M   'P 1'
#
loop_
_entity.id
_entity.type
_entity.pdbx_description
1 polymer ?
#
loop_
_entity_poly.entity_id
_entity_poly.type
_entity_poly.pdbx_seq_one_letter_code
_entity_poly.pdbx_strand_id
1 'polypeptide(L)'
;MAYRESDDRIVPLSLEDQSSDSNSGNTDAGKSIRNLRDQDRALPVLRDGSSVITRLDRISHRARSQGDSVFNNLFSLITEELLWDAWFGLKGGKAPGIDGVTLEGYGEQLRKNLHDLLERLHRGSYYPKPSLRKLIPKGNGKTRPLGIASLEDKLVQRALVLILERIYEVDFYDTSYGYRPGKSCHEALAVLGGIIATRKVNFVSDADIKGFFDNVCHDRLEEFLRIRVGDPKLLRLIRRFLKAGVMVDGQLQATNEGVPQGASLSPLLANVYLHYVLDQWFDRDVKPRMKGECYLIRFADDFICCFQDYRDAQRYQMVLPKRLGRFSLEVAEDKTKLIRFGRFAREDRSSAGAPETFDFLGFTHYCGLSRAGKFKLKRKTSGKKMRVKLREIRVWFYHQLSTAVGERCGKR
;
A
#
# COMPACT_ATOMS: atom_id res chain seq x y z
N MET A 1 41.80 -12.68 -20.26
CA MET A 1 41.35 -11.54 -19.46
C MET A 1 39.98 -11.84 -18.91
N ALA A 2 39.88 -12.12 -17.62
CA ALA A 2 38.65 -12.56 -16.98
C ALA A 2 37.97 -11.33 -16.38
N TYR A 3 36.78 -10.99 -16.86
CA TYR A 3 35.89 -10.03 -16.20
C TYR A 3 35.34 -10.69 -14.93
N ARG A 4 35.70 -10.14 -13.79
CA ARG A 4 35.06 -10.41 -12.51
C ARG A 4 33.69 -9.73 -12.51
N GLU A 5 32.62 -10.47 -12.64
CA GLU A 5 31.29 -10.02 -12.23
C GLU A 5 31.22 -9.98 -10.71
N SER A 6 31.14 -8.81 -10.17
CA SER A 6 30.82 -8.59 -8.76
C SER A 6 29.34 -8.83 -8.54
N ASP A 7 29.02 -9.91 -7.84
CA ASP A 7 27.65 -10.33 -7.46
C ASP A 7 27.06 -9.51 -6.28
N ASP A 8 27.62 -8.34 -6.00
CA ASP A 8 27.26 -7.55 -4.83
C ASP A 8 26.46 -6.29 -5.18
N ARG A 9 25.22 -6.29 -4.66
CA ARG A 9 24.40 -5.11 -4.35
C ARG A 9 23.88 -4.27 -5.50
N ILE A 10 22.87 -4.76 -6.18
CA ILE A 10 21.85 -3.88 -6.74
C ILE A 10 20.75 -3.74 -5.68
N VAL A 11 20.82 -2.67 -4.92
CA VAL A 11 19.75 -2.28 -3.98
C VAL A 11 18.58 -1.74 -4.81
N PRO A 12 17.38 -2.31 -4.74
CA PRO A 12 16.23 -1.70 -5.38
C PRO A 12 15.83 -0.45 -4.59
N LEU A 13 15.67 0.65 -5.30
CA LEU A 13 15.05 1.86 -4.74
C LEU A 13 13.67 1.51 -4.19
N SER A 14 13.41 1.84 -2.94
CA SER A 14 12.12 1.68 -2.29
C SER A 14 11.05 2.47 -3.06
N LEU A 15 9.83 1.96 -3.09
CA LEU A 15 8.68 2.64 -3.70
C LEU A 15 8.33 3.98 -3.00
N GLU A 16 9.02 4.29 -1.89
CA GLU A 16 8.86 5.52 -1.12
C GLU A 16 9.72 6.69 -1.63
N ASP A 17 10.75 6.45 -2.45
CA ASP A 17 11.71 7.47 -2.89
C ASP A 17 11.38 8.13 -4.25
N GLN A 18 10.12 8.20 -4.63
CA GLN A 18 9.71 9.02 -5.78
C GLN A 18 9.08 10.35 -5.38
N SER A 19 9.69 11.08 -4.44
CA SER A 19 9.48 12.52 -4.34
C SER A 19 10.83 13.20 -4.35
N SER A 20 11.25 13.58 -5.56
CA SER A 20 12.09 14.73 -5.91
C SER A 20 13.18 15.13 -4.92
N ASP A 21 14.40 14.81 -5.26
CA ASP A 21 15.51 15.67 -4.96
C ASP A 21 15.41 16.97 -5.76
N SER A 22 15.16 18.05 -5.07
CA SER A 22 15.73 19.35 -5.39
C SER A 22 15.74 20.19 -4.13
N ASN A 23 16.93 20.49 -3.71
CA ASN A 23 17.34 21.50 -2.75
C ASN A 23 17.72 21.03 -1.35
N SER A 24 19.03 20.97 -1.17
CA SER A 24 19.73 21.12 0.11
C SER A 24 19.44 22.50 0.71
N GLY A 25 18.29 22.61 1.32
CA GLY A 25 17.95 23.66 2.26
C GLY A 25 17.69 22.98 3.58
N ASN A 26 18.68 23.03 4.47
CA ASN A 26 18.56 22.63 5.86
C ASN A 26 17.62 23.65 6.52
N THR A 27 16.30 23.49 6.36
CA THR A 27 15.33 24.45 6.82
C THR A 27 15.05 24.24 8.31
N ASP A 28 15.10 25.32 9.06
CA ASP A 28 14.75 25.48 10.48
C ASP A 28 13.40 24.83 10.87
N ALA A 29 12.51 24.55 9.93
CA ALA A 29 11.25 23.88 10.15
C ALA A 29 11.40 22.47 10.78
N GLY A 30 12.40 21.70 10.37
CA GLY A 30 12.67 20.38 10.97
C GLY A 30 13.18 20.46 12.41
N LYS A 31 13.87 21.55 12.75
CA LYS A 31 14.31 21.85 14.13
C LYS A 31 13.15 22.39 14.97
N SER A 32 12.29 23.22 14.38
CA SER A 32 11.10 23.77 15.06
C SER A 32 10.11 22.65 15.45
N ILE A 33 9.88 21.67 14.60
CA ILE A 33 9.00 20.52 14.90
C ILE A 33 9.63 19.60 15.98
N ARG A 34 10.95 19.44 16.01
CA ARG A 34 11.63 18.69 17.09
C ARG A 34 11.58 19.44 18.43
N ASN A 35 11.72 20.76 18.43
CA ASN A 35 11.64 21.57 19.63
C ASN A 35 10.23 21.62 20.22
N LEU A 36 9.16 21.58 19.39
CA LEU A 36 7.78 21.41 19.85
C LEU A 36 7.55 20.04 20.54
N ARG A 37 8.28 18.99 20.12
CA ARG A 37 8.24 17.67 20.77
C ARG A 37 8.71 17.70 22.24
N ASP A 38 9.63 18.55 22.58
CA ASP A 38 10.25 18.58 23.92
C ASP A 38 9.59 19.58 24.88
N GLN A 39 8.93 20.62 24.37
CA GLN A 39 8.28 21.63 25.18
C GLN A 39 6.82 21.31 25.57
N ASP A 40 6.09 20.52 24.75
CA ASP A 40 4.66 20.19 24.98
C ASP A 40 4.40 18.76 25.50
N ARG A 41 5.37 18.11 26.11
CA ARG A 41 5.29 16.72 26.59
C ARG A 41 4.39 16.50 27.81
N ALA A 42 3.73 17.51 28.34
CA ALA A 42 2.65 17.34 29.32
C ALA A 42 1.34 16.99 28.59
N LEU A 43 1.29 15.80 27.94
CA LEU A 43 0.05 15.29 27.35
C LEU A 43 -0.99 15.08 28.44
N PRO A 44 -2.28 15.42 28.20
CA PRO A 44 -3.34 15.18 29.16
C PRO A 44 -3.47 13.68 29.42
N VAL A 45 -3.25 13.27 30.66
CA VAL A 45 -3.53 11.91 31.12
C VAL A 45 -5.04 11.74 31.13
N LEU A 46 -5.53 10.67 30.51
CA LEU A 46 -6.97 10.34 30.51
C LEU A 46 -7.50 10.13 31.92
N ARG A 47 -8.81 10.29 32.10
CA ARG A 47 -9.48 10.17 33.40
C ARG A 47 -9.19 8.86 34.16
N ASP A 48 -8.81 7.79 33.45
CA ASP A 48 -8.46 6.48 34.03
C ASP A 48 -6.94 6.29 34.24
N GLY A 49 -6.13 7.34 34.05
CA GLY A 49 -4.67 7.30 34.23
C GLY A 49 -3.91 6.49 33.17
N SER A 50 -4.57 5.96 32.14
CA SER A 50 -3.93 5.23 31.06
C SER A 50 -3.72 6.12 29.83
N SER A 51 -2.54 6.01 29.18
CA SER A 51 -2.29 6.68 27.90
C SER A 51 -3.12 6.05 26.77
N VAL A 52 -3.36 6.79 25.69
CA VAL A 52 -4.04 6.24 24.50
C VAL A 52 -3.29 5.05 23.91
N ILE A 53 -1.97 5.03 23.98
CA ILE A 53 -1.12 3.92 23.54
C ILE A 53 -1.45 2.65 24.33
N THR A 54 -1.54 2.74 25.68
CA THR A 54 -1.92 1.60 26.52
C THR A 54 -3.29 1.04 26.14
N ARG A 55 -4.25 1.91 25.85
CA ARG A 55 -5.60 1.49 25.41
C ARG A 55 -5.58 0.82 24.04
N LEU A 56 -4.79 1.34 23.09
CA LEU A 56 -4.58 0.73 21.79
C LEU A 56 -3.90 -0.65 21.91
N ASP A 57 -2.93 -0.80 22.81
CA ASP A 57 -2.25 -2.09 23.05
C ASP A 57 -3.20 -3.13 23.66
N ARG A 58 -4.12 -2.73 24.54
CA ARG A 58 -5.21 -3.61 25.04
C ARG A 58 -6.09 -4.13 23.92
N ILE A 59 -6.38 -3.30 22.88
CA ILE A 59 -7.11 -3.76 21.68
C ILE A 59 -6.33 -4.84 20.94
N SER A 60 -5.05 -4.61 20.67
CA SER A 60 -4.21 -5.61 20.00
C SER A 60 -4.13 -6.92 20.80
N HIS A 61 -3.97 -6.82 22.12
CA HIS A 61 -3.94 -8.00 22.99
C HIS A 61 -5.28 -8.76 22.92
N ARG A 62 -6.42 -8.06 23.03
CA ARG A 62 -7.74 -8.69 22.94
C ARG A 62 -7.98 -9.27 21.54
N ALA A 63 -7.56 -8.62 20.47
CA ALA A 63 -7.68 -9.13 19.11
C ALA A 63 -6.94 -10.46 18.93
N ARG A 64 -5.73 -10.60 19.56
CA ARG A 64 -4.93 -11.85 19.54
C ARG A 64 -5.53 -12.94 20.38
N SER A 65 -5.99 -12.62 21.59
CA SER A 65 -6.51 -13.61 22.54
C SER A 65 -7.92 -14.09 22.21
N GLN A 66 -8.70 -13.26 21.48
CA GLN A 66 -10.10 -13.52 21.13
C GLN A 66 -10.33 -13.18 19.65
N GLY A 67 -9.96 -14.07 18.73
CA GLY A 67 -9.95 -13.86 17.28
C GLY A 67 -11.26 -13.36 16.67
N ASP A 68 -12.41 -13.70 17.26
CA ASP A 68 -13.74 -13.30 16.77
C ASP A 68 -14.34 -12.09 17.52
N SER A 69 -13.54 -11.40 18.37
CA SER A 69 -14.04 -10.25 19.13
C SER A 69 -14.51 -9.12 18.23
N VAL A 70 -15.69 -8.62 18.48
CA VAL A 70 -16.20 -7.37 17.92
C VAL A 70 -15.86 -6.22 18.87
N PHE A 71 -15.26 -5.16 18.33
CA PHE A 71 -14.81 -4.00 19.08
C PHE A 71 -15.84 -2.88 19.01
N ASN A 72 -16.42 -2.56 20.16
CA ASN A 72 -17.30 -1.43 20.35
C ASN A 72 -16.55 -0.25 20.99
N ASN A 73 -17.13 0.95 20.93
CA ASN A 73 -16.60 2.15 21.57
C ASN A 73 -15.18 2.56 21.12
N LEU A 74 -14.80 2.20 19.89
CA LEU A 74 -13.52 2.58 19.28
C LEU A 74 -13.42 4.09 19.03
N PHE A 75 -14.54 4.74 18.75
CA PHE A 75 -14.60 6.17 18.49
C PHE A 75 -14.14 7.00 19.71
N SER A 76 -14.34 6.50 20.92
CA SER A 76 -13.86 7.16 22.16
C SER A 76 -12.33 7.20 22.27
N LEU A 77 -11.61 6.43 21.46
CA LEU A 77 -10.16 6.48 21.38
C LEU A 77 -9.64 7.66 20.56
N ILE A 78 -10.51 8.33 19.80
CA ILE A 78 -10.17 9.58 19.13
C ILE A 78 -10.15 10.67 20.19
N THR A 79 -8.99 10.83 20.80
CA THR A 79 -8.69 11.81 21.85
C THR A 79 -7.73 12.85 21.31
N GLU A 80 -7.52 13.93 22.06
CA GLU A 80 -6.53 14.93 21.72
C GLU A 80 -5.13 14.31 21.63
N GLU A 81 -4.78 13.40 22.56
CA GLU A 81 -3.53 12.64 22.54
C GLU A 81 -3.34 11.85 21.25
N LEU A 82 -4.37 11.14 20.76
CA LEU A 82 -4.30 10.41 19.49
C LEU A 82 -4.16 11.34 18.28
N LEU A 83 -4.79 12.51 18.32
CA LEU A 83 -4.63 13.51 17.25
C LEU A 83 -3.22 14.11 17.24
N TRP A 84 -2.58 14.29 18.42
CA TRP A 84 -1.17 14.64 18.52
C TRP A 84 -0.27 13.58 17.89
N ASP A 85 -0.48 12.29 18.20
CA ASP A 85 0.27 11.19 17.58
C ASP A 85 0.07 11.16 16.06
N ALA A 86 -1.16 11.39 15.60
CA ALA A 86 -1.46 11.51 14.18
C ALA A 86 -0.72 12.67 13.54
N TRP A 87 -0.64 13.83 14.19
CA TRP A 87 0.09 15.00 13.74
C TRP A 87 1.58 14.73 13.57
N PHE A 88 2.24 14.16 14.60
CA PHE A 88 3.67 13.84 14.53
C PHE A 88 4.00 12.76 13.49
N GLY A 89 3.02 11.96 13.09
CA GLY A 89 3.15 11.00 12.00
C GLY A 89 3.02 11.59 10.60
N LEU A 90 2.63 12.87 10.46
CA LEU A 90 2.56 13.54 9.17
C LEU A 90 3.97 13.98 8.71
N LYS A 91 4.24 13.81 7.42
CA LYS A 91 5.49 14.28 6.81
C LYS A 91 5.29 15.70 6.26
N GLY A 92 6.18 16.61 6.54
CA GLY A 92 6.22 17.96 5.97
C GLY A 92 6.41 17.97 4.44
N GLY A 93 6.24 19.14 3.83
CA GLY A 93 6.47 19.34 2.38
C GLY A 93 5.41 18.67 1.47
N LYS A 94 4.29 18.24 2.00
CA LYS A 94 3.17 17.67 1.22
C LYS A 94 2.24 18.77 0.72
N ALA A 95 1.73 18.61 -0.51
CA ALA A 95 0.77 19.53 -1.10
C ALA A 95 -0.49 19.69 -0.20
N PRO A 96 -0.99 20.93 -0.04
CA PRO A 96 -2.24 21.21 0.67
C PRO A 96 -3.44 20.61 -0.08
N GLY A 97 -4.52 20.37 0.67
CA GLY A 97 -5.79 19.95 0.10
C GLY A 97 -6.55 21.09 -0.57
N ILE A 98 -7.85 20.90 -0.78
CA ILE A 98 -8.74 21.89 -1.43
C ILE A 98 -8.86 23.21 -0.65
N ASP A 99 -8.60 23.16 0.68
CA ASP A 99 -8.66 24.30 1.59
C ASP A 99 -7.38 25.14 1.61
N GLY A 100 -6.33 24.72 0.93
CA GLY A 100 -5.04 25.41 0.90
C GLY A 100 -4.27 25.38 2.22
N VAL A 101 -4.75 24.68 3.26
CA VAL A 101 -4.12 24.64 4.58
C VAL A 101 -2.84 23.81 4.53
N THR A 102 -1.71 24.44 4.89
CA THR A 102 -0.41 23.80 4.98
C THR A 102 -0.14 23.27 6.40
N LEU A 103 0.84 22.37 6.51
CA LEU A 103 1.25 21.83 7.82
C LEU A 103 1.77 22.96 8.73
N GLU A 104 2.58 23.86 8.17
CA GLU A 104 3.18 24.99 8.87
C GLU A 104 2.11 25.93 9.41
N GLY A 105 1.17 26.41 8.55
CA GLY A 105 0.11 27.32 8.97
C GLY A 105 -0.86 26.72 9.98
N TYR A 106 -1.18 25.42 9.88
CA TYR A 106 -1.99 24.74 10.89
C TYR A 106 -1.24 24.60 12.22
N GLY A 107 0.07 24.42 12.15
CA GLY A 107 0.96 24.26 13.31
C GLY A 107 1.06 25.52 14.19
N GLU A 108 0.85 26.71 13.64
CA GLU A 108 0.92 27.98 14.40
C GLU A 108 -0.06 28.04 15.58
N GLN A 109 -1.22 27.40 15.44
CA GLN A 109 -2.25 27.31 16.50
C GLN A 109 -2.64 25.85 16.78
N LEU A 110 -1.68 24.94 16.74
CA LEU A 110 -1.91 23.49 16.69
C LEU A 110 -2.84 23.01 17.82
N ARG A 111 -2.58 23.37 19.09
CA ARG A 111 -3.40 22.93 20.23
C ARG A 111 -4.86 23.36 20.06
N LYS A 112 -5.11 24.62 19.70
CA LYS A 112 -6.45 25.16 19.46
C LYS A 112 -7.14 24.41 18.30
N ASN A 113 -6.42 24.22 17.19
CA ASN A 113 -6.93 23.56 16.02
C ASN A 113 -7.28 22.08 16.28
N LEU A 114 -6.43 21.35 17.03
CA LEU A 114 -6.72 19.97 17.41
C LEU A 114 -7.91 19.85 18.38
N HIS A 115 -8.01 20.79 19.32
CA HIS A 115 -9.13 20.85 20.25
C HIS A 115 -10.46 21.08 19.51
N ASP A 116 -10.54 22.08 18.62
CA ASP A 116 -11.70 22.36 17.79
C ASP A 116 -12.07 21.16 16.89
N LEU A 117 -11.07 20.54 16.26
CA LEU A 117 -11.29 19.33 15.46
C LEU A 117 -11.90 18.21 16.30
N LEU A 118 -11.38 17.98 17.50
CA LEU A 118 -11.87 16.95 18.41
C LEU A 118 -13.33 17.22 18.83
N GLU A 119 -13.66 18.47 19.17
CA GLU A 119 -15.05 18.85 19.49
C GLU A 119 -16.01 18.60 18.33
N ARG A 120 -15.63 19.00 17.09
CA ARG A 120 -16.45 18.75 15.89
C ARG A 120 -16.64 17.26 15.63
N LEU A 121 -15.62 16.43 15.87
CA LEU A 121 -15.72 14.98 15.76
C LEU A 121 -16.71 14.42 16.78
N HIS A 122 -16.59 14.80 18.07
CA HIS A 122 -17.44 14.29 19.13
C HIS A 122 -18.89 14.76 19.03
N ARG A 123 -19.13 16.00 18.59
CA ARG A 123 -20.48 16.52 18.29
C ARG A 123 -21.10 15.91 17.04
N GLY A 124 -20.29 15.19 16.20
CA GLY A 124 -20.75 14.61 14.94
C GLY A 124 -20.92 15.63 13.80
N SER A 125 -20.44 16.87 13.99
CA SER A 125 -20.50 17.95 12.98
C SER A 125 -19.30 17.98 12.05
N TYR A 126 -18.32 17.08 12.23
CA TYR A 126 -17.20 16.95 11.33
C TYR A 126 -17.61 16.23 10.04
N TYR A 127 -17.32 16.83 8.90
CA TYR A 127 -17.48 16.24 7.55
C TYR A 127 -16.18 16.37 6.77
N PRO A 128 -15.66 15.27 6.22
CA PRO A 128 -14.49 15.31 5.35
C PRO A 128 -14.72 16.19 4.12
N LYS A 129 -13.68 16.91 3.71
CA LYS A 129 -13.69 17.69 2.48
C LYS A 129 -13.42 16.81 1.26
N PRO A 130 -13.90 17.16 0.07
CA PRO A 130 -13.53 16.47 -1.16
C PRO A 130 -12.02 16.46 -1.37
N SER A 131 -11.47 15.35 -1.82
CA SER A 131 -10.05 15.27 -2.17
C SER A 131 -9.75 16.02 -3.47
N LEU A 132 -8.71 16.83 -3.52
CA LEU A 132 -8.26 17.49 -4.74
C LEU A 132 -7.56 16.47 -5.65
N ARG A 133 -8.09 16.25 -6.86
CA ARG A 133 -7.50 15.33 -7.84
C ARG A 133 -6.31 15.97 -8.55
N LYS A 134 -5.16 15.28 -8.51
CA LYS A 134 -4.00 15.53 -9.38
C LYS A 134 -3.66 14.31 -10.21
N LEU A 135 -3.35 14.52 -11.48
CA LEU A 135 -2.90 13.46 -12.37
C LEU A 135 -1.38 13.37 -12.33
N ILE A 136 -0.85 12.21 -11.94
CA ILE A 136 0.59 11.93 -11.93
C ILE A 136 0.95 11.07 -13.14
N PRO A 137 1.97 11.43 -13.95
CA PRO A 137 2.39 10.62 -15.08
C PRO A 137 2.80 9.21 -14.65
N LYS A 138 2.27 8.18 -15.33
CA LYS A 138 2.79 6.82 -15.33
C LYS A 138 3.77 6.66 -16.49
N GLY A 139 4.89 5.98 -16.29
CA GLY A 139 5.97 5.85 -17.27
C GLY A 139 5.62 5.31 -18.68
N ASN A 140 4.34 5.10 -18.99
CA ASN A 140 3.85 4.60 -20.28
C ASN A 140 2.94 5.62 -21.00
N GLY A 141 3.06 6.91 -20.70
CA GLY A 141 2.15 7.94 -21.22
C GLY A 141 0.75 7.95 -20.58
N LYS A 142 0.46 7.00 -19.69
CA LYS A 142 -0.77 6.98 -18.88
C LYS A 142 -0.59 7.84 -17.63
N THR A 143 -1.68 8.37 -17.11
CA THR A 143 -1.70 9.10 -15.84
C THR A 143 -2.31 8.23 -14.74
N ARG A 144 -1.95 8.53 -13.49
CA ARG A 144 -2.57 7.97 -12.29
C ARG A 144 -3.26 9.10 -11.53
N PRO A 145 -4.56 9.00 -11.25
CA PRO A 145 -5.23 9.97 -10.41
C PRO A 145 -4.76 9.83 -8.96
N LEU A 146 -4.38 10.92 -8.32
CA LEU A 146 -4.05 11.01 -6.91
C LEU A 146 -5.02 11.99 -6.24
N GLY A 147 -5.65 11.59 -5.16
CA GLY A 147 -6.49 12.46 -4.32
C GLY A 147 -5.65 13.06 -3.19
N ILE A 148 -5.61 14.40 -3.13
CA ILE A 148 -4.96 15.13 -2.04
C ILE A 148 -6.05 15.54 -1.06
N ALA A 149 -6.08 14.90 0.11
CA ALA A 149 -6.99 15.25 1.20
C ALA A 149 -6.58 16.55 1.89
N SER A 150 -7.51 17.24 2.53
CA SER A 150 -7.23 18.38 3.42
C SER A 150 -6.38 17.94 4.62
N LEU A 151 -5.76 18.88 5.30
CA LEU A 151 -4.87 18.56 6.41
C LEU A 151 -5.60 17.91 7.58
N GLU A 152 -6.75 18.43 7.98
CA GLU A 152 -7.58 17.83 9.03
C GLU A 152 -8.06 16.43 8.66
N ASP A 153 -8.42 16.21 7.38
CA ASP A 153 -8.80 14.90 6.90
C ASP A 153 -7.65 13.91 6.98
N LYS A 154 -6.41 14.34 6.68
CA LYS A 154 -5.20 13.49 6.86
C LYS A 154 -5.00 13.12 8.32
N LEU A 155 -5.22 14.06 9.27
CA LEU A 155 -5.14 13.81 10.72
C LEU A 155 -6.15 12.78 11.17
N VAL A 156 -7.43 12.98 10.84
CA VAL A 156 -8.50 12.06 11.23
C VAL A 156 -8.32 10.69 10.60
N GLN A 157 -7.95 10.61 9.32
CA GLN A 157 -7.63 9.35 8.66
C GLN A 157 -6.47 8.63 9.34
N ARG A 158 -5.42 9.36 9.74
CA ARG A 158 -4.29 8.76 10.46
C ARG A 158 -4.70 8.23 11.83
N ALA A 159 -5.54 8.97 12.58
CA ALA A 159 -6.10 8.49 13.84
C ALA A 159 -6.94 7.21 13.65
N LEU A 160 -7.77 7.15 12.60
CA LEU A 160 -8.51 5.93 12.25
C LEU A 160 -7.57 4.75 11.92
N VAL A 161 -6.49 5.01 11.16
CA VAL A 161 -5.47 3.99 10.85
C VAL A 161 -4.83 3.46 12.13
N LEU A 162 -4.41 4.32 13.07
CA LEU A 162 -3.81 3.91 14.34
C LEU A 162 -4.72 3.00 15.18
N ILE A 163 -6.03 3.22 15.14
CA ILE A 163 -7.02 2.38 15.83
C ILE A 163 -7.21 1.05 15.09
N LEU A 164 -7.48 1.10 13.78
CA LEU A 164 -7.84 -0.08 12.99
C LEU A 164 -6.67 -1.04 12.78
N GLU A 165 -5.44 -0.53 12.64
CA GLU A 165 -4.22 -1.36 12.57
C GLU A 165 -4.09 -2.27 13.80
N ARG A 166 -4.51 -1.82 15.00
CA ARG A 166 -4.45 -2.64 16.23
C ARG A 166 -5.34 -3.89 16.17
N ILE A 167 -6.34 -3.89 15.31
CA ILE A 167 -7.26 -5.01 15.10
C ILE A 167 -6.79 -5.83 13.90
N TYR A 168 -6.65 -5.20 12.73
CA TYR A 168 -6.48 -5.90 11.47
C TYR A 168 -5.07 -6.46 11.24
N GLU A 169 -4.02 -5.88 11.85
CA GLU A 169 -2.68 -6.46 11.79
C GLU A 169 -2.58 -7.83 12.49
N VAL A 170 -3.51 -8.14 13.38
CA VAL A 170 -3.64 -9.46 14.00
C VAL A 170 -4.34 -10.44 13.05
N ASP A 171 -5.29 -9.96 12.25
CA ASP A 171 -6.11 -10.79 11.38
C ASP A 171 -5.43 -11.09 10.03
N PHE A 172 -4.62 -10.15 9.53
CA PHE A 172 -3.98 -10.28 8.22
C PHE A 172 -3.00 -11.45 8.15
N TYR A 173 -3.09 -12.23 7.08
CA TYR A 173 -2.16 -13.32 6.82
C TYR A 173 -0.73 -12.82 6.62
N ASP A 174 0.25 -13.64 7.00
CA ASP A 174 1.68 -13.34 6.79
C ASP A 174 2.08 -13.27 5.32
N THR A 175 1.25 -13.78 4.45
CA THR A 175 1.43 -13.74 2.99
C THR A 175 1.00 -12.42 2.35
N SER A 176 0.44 -11.49 3.13
CA SER A 176 0.06 -10.14 2.72
C SER A 176 1.08 -9.12 3.24
N TYR A 177 1.68 -8.33 2.35
CA TYR A 177 2.83 -7.46 2.66
C TYR A 177 2.58 -5.97 2.44
N GLY A 178 1.80 -5.60 1.43
CA GLY A 178 1.64 -4.21 1.02
C GLY A 178 1.00 -3.31 2.08
N TYR A 179 1.56 -2.13 2.30
CA TYR A 179 1.05 -1.10 3.21
C TYR A 179 0.89 -1.51 4.67
N ARG A 180 1.62 -2.52 5.11
CA ARG A 180 1.57 -3.02 6.49
C ARG A 180 2.82 -2.62 7.27
N PRO A 181 2.69 -2.26 8.57
CA PRO A 181 3.84 -1.96 9.43
C PRO A 181 4.82 -3.15 9.50
N GLY A 182 6.12 -2.85 9.36
CA GLY A 182 7.17 -3.87 9.45
C GLY A 182 7.23 -4.86 8.28
N LYS A 183 6.38 -4.71 7.25
CA LYS A 183 6.41 -5.54 6.04
C LYS A 183 6.97 -4.75 4.85
N SER A 184 7.69 -5.41 3.96
CA SER A 184 8.35 -4.79 2.82
C SER A 184 8.22 -5.60 1.53
N CYS A 185 8.45 -4.95 0.39
CA CYS A 185 8.50 -5.64 -0.90
C CYS A 185 9.68 -6.63 -0.96
N HIS A 186 10.78 -6.36 -0.25
CA HIS A 186 11.93 -7.26 -0.18
C HIS A 186 11.59 -8.56 0.53
N GLU A 187 10.83 -8.51 1.63
CA GLU A 187 10.36 -9.71 2.33
C GLU A 187 9.40 -10.52 1.45
N ALA A 188 8.43 -9.88 0.79
CA ALA A 188 7.55 -10.56 -0.15
C ALA A 188 8.34 -11.30 -1.23
N LEU A 189 9.34 -10.62 -1.82
CA LEU A 189 10.23 -11.21 -2.83
C LEU A 189 11.10 -12.34 -2.26
N ALA A 190 11.60 -12.21 -1.03
CA ALA A 190 12.41 -13.24 -0.37
C ALA A 190 11.57 -14.50 -0.11
N VAL A 191 10.36 -14.34 0.42
CA VAL A 191 9.42 -15.45 0.68
C VAL A 191 9.01 -16.13 -0.63
N LEU A 192 8.65 -15.37 -1.68
CA LEU A 192 8.36 -15.92 -3.02
C LEU A 192 9.55 -16.74 -3.54
N GLY A 193 10.77 -16.19 -3.42
CA GLY A 193 11.99 -16.87 -3.83
C GLY A 193 12.24 -18.15 -3.06
N GLY A 194 12.02 -18.14 -1.76
CA GLY A 194 12.13 -19.33 -0.89
C GLY A 194 11.13 -20.42 -1.29
N ILE A 195 9.87 -20.06 -1.49
CA ILE A 195 8.81 -21.00 -1.91
C ILE A 195 9.16 -21.64 -3.25
N ILE A 196 9.51 -20.87 -4.27
CA ILE A 196 9.87 -21.42 -5.60
C ILE A 196 11.12 -22.28 -5.55
N ALA A 197 12.10 -21.96 -4.70
CA ALA A 197 13.35 -22.73 -4.59
C ALA A 197 13.21 -24.03 -3.77
N THR A 198 12.37 -24.05 -2.75
CA THR A 198 12.32 -25.16 -1.77
C THR A 198 11.06 -26.02 -1.84
N ARG A 199 9.94 -25.45 -2.34
CA ARG A 199 8.64 -26.14 -2.41
C ARG A 199 8.40 -26.74 -3.80
N LYS A 200 7.35 -27.54 -3.91
CA LYS A 200 6.98 -28.19 -5.18
C LYS A 200 6.18 -27.24 -6.06
N VAL A 201 6.82 -26.17 -6.54
CA VAL A 201 6.19 -25.20 -7.46
C VAL A 201 6.55 -25.53 -8.88
N ASN A 202 5.54 -25.69 -9.75
CA ASN A 202 5.69 -25.93 -11.20
C ASN A 202 4.92 -24.91 -12.03
N PHE A 203 3.95 -24.21 -11.46
CA PHE A 203 3.11 -23.24 -12.13
C PHE A 203 2.97 -21.98 -11.28
N VAL A 204 2.99 -20.84 -11.95
CA VAL A 204 2.77 -19.52 -11.36
C VAL A 204 1.61 -18.86 -12.05
N SER A 205 0.59 -18.47 -11.31
CA SER A 205 -0.49 -17.61 -11.77
C SER A 205 -0.16 -16.19 -11.36
N ASP A 206 0.14 -15.35 -12.33
CA ASP A 206 0.32 -13.91 -12.22
C ASP A 206 -1.01 -13.26 -12.57
N ALA A 207 -1.65 -12.59 -11.61
CA ALA A 207 -2.97 -12.01 -11.80
C ALA A 207 -3.02 -10.57 -11.27
N ASP A 208 -3.69 -9.70 -12.01
CA ASP A 208 -3.89 -8.28 -11.69
C ASP A 208 -5.39 -7.97 -11.59
N ILE A 209 -5.78 -7.14 -10.62
CA ILE A 209 -7.16 -6.67 -10.46
C ILE A 209 -7.30 -5.34 -11.20
N LYS A 210 -8.27 -5.28 -12.12
CA LYS A 210 -8.50 -4.10 -12.93
C LYS A 210 -9.06 -2.96 -12.09
N GLY A 211 -8.29 -1.85 -11.99
CA GLY A 211 -8.74 -0.64 -11.31
C GLY A 211 -9.18 -0.87 -9.86
N PHE A 212 -8.49 -1.72 -9.11
CA PHE A 212 -8.90 -2.17 -7.78
C PHE A 212 -9.39 -1.04 -6.86
N PHE A 213 -8.58 0.01 -6.70
CA PHE A 213 -8.92 1.13 -5.81
C PHE A 213 -10.16 1.91 -6.24
N ASP A 214 -10.49 1.89 -7.52
CA ASP A 214 -11.64 2.61 -8.08
C ASP A 214 -12.94 1.78 -8.00
N ASN A 215 -12.84 0.45 -7.79
CA ASN A 215 -13.95 -0.50 -7.84
C ASN A 215 -14.28 -1.15 -6.48
N VAL A 216 -13.71 -0.67 -5.37
CA VAL A 216 -14.05 -1.18 -4.03
C VAL A 216 -15.49 -0.81 -3.69
N CYS A 217 -16.37 -1.79 -3.56
CA CYS A 217 -17.76 -1.60 -3.17
C CYS A 217 -17.87 -1.15 -1.71
N HIS A 218 -18.42 0.05 -1.45
CA HIS A 218 -18.52 0.64 -0.10
C HIS A 218 -19.38 -0.22 0.83
N ASP A 219 -20.48 -0.78 0.37
CA ASP A 219 -21.37 -1.59 1.20
C ASP A 219 -20.69 -2.91 1.61
N ARG A 220 -20.00 -3.59 0.67
CA ARG A 220 -19.19 -4.78 0.98
C ARG A 220 -18.03 -4.48 1.92
N LEU A 221 -17.36 -3.35 1.74
CA LEU A 221 -16.32 -2.92 2.66
C LEU A 221 -16.87 -2.69 4.07
N GLU A 222 -18.03 -2.06 4.20
CA GLU A 222 -18.69 -1.86 5.49
C GLU A 222 -19.11 -3.19 6.12
N GLU A 223 -19.63 -4.15 5.35
CA GLU A 223 -19.92 -5.51 5.83
C GLU A 223 -18.65 -6.17 6.42
N PHE A 224 -17.52 -6.08 5.73
CA PHE A 224 -16.25 -6.62 6.20
C PHE A 224 -15.74 -5.91 7.46
N LEU A 225 -15.86 -4.59 7.51
CA LEU A 225 -15.48 -3.84 8.71
C LEU A 225 -16.33 -4.24 9.92
N ARG A 226 -17.64 -4.48 9.74
CA ARG A 226 -18.57 -4.89 10.80
C ARG A 226 -18.24 -6.25 11.43
N ILE A 227 -17.47 -7.10 10.77
CA ILE A 227 -17.00 -8.37 11.35
C ILE A 227 -16.17 -8.11 12.61
N ARG A 228 -15.39 -7.03 12.64
CA ARG A 228 -14.51 -6.69 13.77
C ARG A 228 -14.87 -5.38 14.47
N VAL A 229 -15.55 -4.47 13.78
CA VAL A 229 -15.87 -3.12 14.25
C VAL A 229 -17.37 -3.01 14.48
N GLY A 230 -17.78 -2.99 15.77
CA GLY A 230 -19.18 -2.83 16.18
C GLY A 230 -19.56 -1.38 16.49
N ASP A 231 -18.62 -0.42 16.40
CA ASP A 231 -18.84 0.99 16.73
C ASP A 231 -19.52 1.75 15.58
N PRO A 232 -20.79 2.14 15.70
CA PRO A 232 -21.53 2.79 14.63
C PRO A 232 -21.04 4.22 14.34
N LYS A 233 -20.40 4.90 15.32
CA LYS A 233 -19.84 6.24 15.12
C LYS A 233 -18.59 6.17 14.26
N LEU A 234 -17.71 5.18 14.53
CA LEU A 234 -16.50 4.95 13.76
C LEU A 234 -16.85 4.55 12.32
N LEU A 235 -17.76 3.59 12.13
CA LEU A 235 -18.21 3.16 10.80
C LEU A 235 -18.84 4.31 9.99
N ARG A 236 -19.66 5.14 10.64
CA ARG A 236 -20.23 6.34 10.00
C ARG A 236 -19.15 7.31 9.54
N LEU A 237 -18.12 7.51 10.36
CA LEU A 237 -16.98 8.38 10.00
C LEU A 237 -16.21 7.83 8.81
N ILE A 238 -15.92 6.53 8.78
CA ILE A 238 -15.29 5.87 7.64
C ILE A 238 -16.16 6.05 6.38
N ARG A 239 -17.48 5.80 6.48
CA ARG A 239 -18.40 5.97 5.35
C ARG A 239 -18.44 7.43 4.84
N ARG A 240 -18.31 8.42 5.72
CA ARG A 240 -18.19 9.84 5.33
C ARG A 240 -16.94 10.07 4.49
N PHE A 241 -15.79 9.48 4.86
CA PHE A 241 -14.55 9.56 4.06
C PHE A 241 -14.70 8.91 2.69
N LEU A 242 -15.34 7.75 2.60
CA LEU A 242 -15.57 7.07 1.32
C LEU A 242 -16.47 7.89 0.37
N LYS A 243 -17.43 8.64 0.94
CA LYS A 243 -18.40 9.45 0.19
C LYS A 243 -18.05 10.94 0.07
N ALA A 244 -16.87 11.35 0.55
CA ALA A 244 -16.47 12.77 0.54
C ALA A 244 -16.33 13.38 -0.85
N GLY A 245 -16.21 12.56 -1.89
CA GLY A 245 -16.07 13.00 -3.26
C GLY A 245 -14.65 13.44 -3.63
N VAL A 246 -14.52 13.81 -4.88
CA VAL A 246 -13.26 14.29 -5.47
C VAL A 246 -13.52 15.57 -6.26
N MET A 247 -12.67 16.56 -6.05
CA MET A 247 -12.69 17.80 -6.81
C MET A 247 -11.78 17.66 -8.04
N VAL A 248 -12.37 17.82 -9.23
CA VAL A 248 -11.69 17.75 -10.53
C VAL A 248 -11.99 19.03 -11.29
N ASP A 249 -10.97 19.80 -11.62
CA ASP A 249 -11.09 21.05 -12.38
C ASP A 249 -12.20 21.99 -11.84
N GLY A 250 -12.29 22.09 -10.50
CA GLY A 250 -13.28 22.93 -9.82
C GLY A 250 -14.69 22.32 -9.70
N GLN A 251 -14.92 21.11 -10.21
CA GLN A 251 -16.19 20.41 -10.11
C GLN A 251 -16.15 19.26 -9.13
N LEU A 252 -17.15 19.15 -8.26
CA LEU A 252 -17.32 18.06 -7.33
C LEU A 252 -17.86 16.81 -8.04
N GLN A 253 -17.12 15.73 -8.00
CA GLN A 253 -17.54 14.41 -8.43
C GLN A 253 -17.85 13.54 -7.22
N ALA A 254 -19.07 13.04 -7.12
CA ALA A 254 -19.45 12.09 -6.08
C ALA A 254 -18.72 10.74 -6.25
N THR A 255 -18.36 10.12 -5.13
CA THR A 255 -17.77 8.77 -5.09
C THR A 255 -18.79 7.80 -4.53
N ASN A 256 -19.35 6.93 -5.38
CA ASN A 256 -20.31 5.90 -4.98
C ASN A 256 -19.61 4.56 -4.68
N GLU A 257 -18.42 4.39 -5.21
CA GLU A 257 -17.54 3.22 -5.04
C GLU A 257 -16.08 3.68 -5.07
N GLY A 258 -15.19 2.78 -4.73
CA GLY A 258 -13.75 3.04 -4.69
C GLY A 258 -13.27 3.65 -3.39
N VAL A 259 -11.95 3.60 -3.21
CA VAL A 259 -11.23 4.26 -2.11
C VAL A 259 -10.25 5.28 -2.70
N PRO A 260 -10.20 6.52 -2.18
CA PRO A 260 -9.38 7.57 -2.77
C PRO A 260 -7.89 7.19 -2.78
N GLN A 261 -7.28 7.14 -3.96
CA GLN A 261 -5.84 6.90 -4.09
C GLN A 261 -5.06 8.09 -3.52
N GLY A 262 -4.20 7.84 -2.53
CA GLY A 262 -3.41 8.87 -1.83
C GLY A 262 -3.95 9.31 -0.47
N ALA A 263 -5.12 8.85 -0.07
CA ALA A 263 -5.62 9.02 1.29
C ALA A 263 -4.92 8.05 2.26
N SER A 264 -4.64 8.48 3.48
CA SER A 264 -3.91 7.67 4.48
C SER A 264 -4.66 6.41 4.92
N LEU A 265 -5.99 6.45 4.90
CA LEU A 265 -6.86 5.35 5.30
C LEU A 265 -7.04 4.29 4.21
N SER A 266 -6.97 4.68 2.93
CA SER A 266 -7.29 3.82 1.79
C SER A 266 -6.44 2.53 1.69
N PRO A 267 -5.13 2.53 1.97
CA PRO A 267 -4.33 1.31 1.95
C PRO A 267 -4.79 0.25 2.96
N LEU A 268 -5.17 0.68 4.16
CA LEU A 268 -5.69 -0.22 5.19
C LEU A 268 -7.05 -0.80 4.78
N LEU A 269 -7.98 0.04 4.30
CA LEU A 269 -9.29 -0.41 3.84
C LEU A 269 -9.18 -1.36 2.64
N ALA A 270 -8.24 -1.10 1.73
CA ALA A 270 -7.90 -1.98 0.62
C ALA A 270 -7.41 -3.35 1.10
N ASN A 271 -6.54 -3.38 2.12
CA ASN A 271 -6.09 -4.63 2.72
C ASN A 271 -7.21 -5.37 3.45
N VAL A 272 -8.11 -4.67 4.16
CA VAL A 272 -9.30 -5.29 4.78
C VAL A 272 -10.17 -5.94 3.71
N TYR A 273 -10.41 -5.25 2.60
CA TYR A 273 -11.22 -5.78 1.51
C TYR A 273 -10.62 -7.06 0.92
N LEU A 274 -9.34 -7.02 0.55
CA LEU A 274 -8.65 -8.18 -0.05
C LEU A 274 -8.41 -9.31 0.95
N HIS A 275 -8.31 -9.02 2.23
CA HIS A 275 -8.24 -10.05 3.26
C HIS A 275 -9.44 -11.00 3.20
N TYR A 276 -10.66 -10.46 3.11
CA TYR A 276 -11.87 -11.28 3.04
C TYR A 276 -12.17 -11.82 1.64
N VAL A 277 -11.89 -11.02 0.60
CA VAL A 277 -12.18 -11.41 -0.79
C VAL A 277 -11.19 -12.44 -1.30
N LEU A 278 -9.90 -12.27 -1.03
CA LEU A 278 -8.83 -13.05 -1.63
C LEU A 278 -8.08 -13.94 -0.61
N ASP A 279 -7.49 -13.34 0.45
CA ASP A 279 -6.56 -14.06 1.32
C ASP A 279 -7.27 -15.18 2.08
N GLN A 280 -8.37 -14.87 2.76
CA GLN A 280 -9.14 -15.82 3.55
C GLN A 280 -9.82 -16.87 2.67
N TRP A 281 -10.35 -16.46 1.51
CA TRP A 281 -10.89 -17.40 0.53
C TRP A 281 -9.82 -18.34 -0.02
N PHE A 282 -8.62 -17.85 -0.32
CA PHE A 282 -7.52 -18.69 -0.79
C PHE A 282 -7.15 -19.74 0.26
N ASP A 283 -6.99 -19.33 1.51
CA ASP A 283 -6.56 -20.23 2.59
C ASP A 283 -7.64 -21.24 2.99
N ARG A 284 -8.91 -20.80 3.14
CA ARG A 284 -10.01 -21.63 3.64
C ARG A 284 -10.75 -22.43 2.59
N ASP A 285 -10.85 -21.92 1.37
CA ASP A 285 -11.68 -22.52 0.30
C ASP A 285 -10.85 -23.10 -0.84
N VAL A 286 -9.81 -22.39 -1.30
CA VAL A 286 -8.99 -22.83 -2.44
C VAL A 286 -8.02 -23.91 -2.00
N LYS A 287 -7.16 -23.59 -1.06
CA LYS A 287 -6.06 -24.46 -0.62
C LYS A 287 -6.49 -25.88 -0.20
N PRO A 288 -7.58 -26.08 0.58
CA PRO A 288 -8.01 -27.44 0.95
C PRO A 288 -8.55 -28.27 -0.22
N ARG A 289 -8.93 -27.64 -1.33
CA ARG A 289 -9.47 -28.30 -2.53
C ARG A 289 -8.43 -28.62 -3.58
N MET A 290 -7.19 -28.17 -3.37
CA MET A 290 -6.06 -28.46 -4.24
C MET A 290 -5.44 -29.82 -3.92
N LYS A 291 -5.01 -30.53 -4.96
CA LYS A 291 -4.31 -31.83 -4.83
C LYS A 291 -2.85 -31.65 -4.44
N GLY A 292 -2.22 -30.62 -4.99
CA GLY A 292 -0.85 -30.28 -4.75
C GLY A 292 -0.68 -29.08 -3.81
N GLU A 293 0.58 -28.78 -3.51
CA GLU A 293 0.94 -27.59 -2.73
C GLU A 293 0.56 -26.32 -3.51
N CYS A 294 -0.01 -25.33 -2.81
CA CYS A 294 -0.29 -24.02 -3.38
C CYS A 294 -0.02 -22.90 -2.37
N TYR A 295 0.38 -21.73 -2.87
CA TYR A 295 0.83 -20.59 -2.08
C TYR A 295 0.35 -19.29 -2.71
N LEU A 296 -0.09 -18.35 -1.87
CA LEU A 296 -0.44 -16.97 -2.26
C LEU A 296 0.57 -16.01 -1.65
N ILE A 297 1.09 -15.09 -2.43
CA ILE A 297 1.91 -13.96 -1.98
C ILE A 297 1.27 -12.69 -2.53
N ARG A 298 0.87 -11.77 -1.65
CA ARG A 298 0.18 -10.54 -2.02
C ARG A 298 0.92 -9.30 -1.51
N PHE A 299 1.03 -8.30 -2.36
CA PHE A 299 1.49 -6.96 -2.01
C PHE A 299 0.44 -5.93 -2.49
N ALA A 300 -0.43 -5.48 -1.59
CA ALA A 300 -1.62 -4.69 -1.93
C ALA A 300 -2.53 -5.43 -2.92
N ASP A 301 -2.79 -4.85 -4.09
CA ASP A 301 -3.56 -5.41 -5.20
C ASP A 301 -2.75 -6.31 -6.15
N ASP A 302 -1.42 -6.29 -6.03
CA ASP A 302 -0.50 -7.12 -6.82
C ASP A 302 -0.27 -8.47 -6.12
N PHE A 303 -0.51 -9.60 -6.77
CA PHE A 303 -0.38 -10.91 -6.13
C PHE A 303 0.02 -12.02 -7.09
N ILE A 304 0.72 -12.99 -6.52
CA ILE A 304 1.19 -14.19 -7.22
C ILE A 304 0.67 -15.44 -6.49
N CYS A 305 0.12 -16.39 -7.26
CA CYS A 305 -0.23 -17.70 -6.75
C CYS A 305 0.71 -18.76 -7.37
N CYS A 306 1.31 -19.59 -6.52
CA CYS A 306 2.19 -20.69 -6.93
C CYS A 306 1.46 -22.03 -6.75
N PHE A 307 1.62 -22.95 -7.70
CA PHE A 307 0.96 -24.26 -7.68
C PHE A 307 1.93 -25.38 -8.04
N GLN A 308 1.72 -26.53 -7.44
CA GLN A 308 2.41 -27.76 -7.79
C GLN A 308 1.78 -28.42 -9.02
N ASP A 309 0.45 -28.50 -9.08
CA ASP A 309 -0.31 -29.23 -10.10
C ASP A 309 -0.95 -28.27 -11.13
N TYR A 310 -0.88 -28.66 -12.41
CA TYR A 310 -1.41 -27.84 -13.51
C TYR A 310 -2.96 -27.72 -13.45
N ARG A 311 -3.63 -28.82 -13.13
CA ARG A 311 -5.09 -28.82 -13.07
C ARG A 311 -5.61 -27.95 -11.91
N ASP A 312 -4.88 -27.92 -10.81
CA ASP A 312 -5.17 -27.04 -9.68
C ASP A 312 -5.01 -25.57 -10.08
N ALA A 313 -3.93 -25.23 -10.78
CA ALA A 313 -3.69 -23.88 -11.31
C ALA A 313 -4.77 -23.45 -12.33
N GLN A 314 -5.16 -24.34 -13.24
CA GLN A 314 -6.24 -24.07 -14.18
C GLN A 314 -7.59 -23.86 -13.48
N ARG A 315 -7.92 -24.70 -12.49
CA ARG A 315 -9.12 -24.56 -11.67
C ARG A 315 -9.14 -23.21 -10.96
N TYR A 316 -8.03 -22.82 -10.38
CA TYR A 316 -7.90 -21.52 -9.73
C TYR A 316 -8.17 -20.37 -10.71
N GLN A 317 -7.58 -20.39 -11.90
CA GLN A 317 -7.83 -19.37 -12.92
C GLN A 317 -9.28 -19.28 -13.37
N MET A 318 -10.00 -20.41 -13.42
CA MET A 318 -11.42 -20.42 -13.77
C MET A 318 -12.35 -19.87 -12.67
N VAL A 319 -11.96 -20.03 -11.40
CA VAL A 319 -12.80 -19.61 -10.27
C VAL A 319 -12.47 -18.22 -9.75
N LEU A 320 -11.25 -17.75 -9.94
CA LEU A 320 -10.80 -16.42 -9.50
C LEU A 320 -11.68 -15.27 -10.04
N PRO A 321 -11.98 -15.19 -11.36
CA PRO A 321 -12.85 -14.14 -11.89
C PRO A 321 -14.26 -14.20 -11.30
N LYS A 322 -14.81 -15.40 -11.09
CA LYS A 322 -16.13 -15.60 -10.47
C LYS A 322 -16.13 -15.14 -9.01
N ARG A 323 -15.04 -15.40 -8.28
CA ARG A 323 -14.87 -14.93 -6.90
C ARG A 323 -14.82 -13.42 -6.84
N LEU A 324 -13.94 -12.80 -7.64
CA LEU A 324 -13.77 -11.35 -7.67
C LEU A 324 -15.06 -10.63 -8.11
N GLY A 325 -15.76 -11.16 -9.13
CA GLY A 325 -17.03 -10.60 -9.61
C GLY A 325 -18.14 -10.54 -8.57
N ARG A 326 -18.17 -11.45 -7.58
CA ARG A 326 -19.10 -11.38 -6.44
C ARG A 326 -18.89 -10.16 -5.54
N PHE A 327 -17.73 -9.54 -5.64
CA PHE A 327 -17.32 -8.39 -4.86
C PHE A 327 -17.02 -7.17 -5.73
N SER A 328 -17.67 -7.05 -6.87
CA SER A 328 -17.51 -5.92 -7.80
C SER A 328 -16.08 -5.70 -8.30
N LEU A 329 -15.25 -6.74 -8.31
CA LEU A 329 -13.89 -6.70 -8.80
C LEU A 329 -13.76 -7.51 -10.10
N GLU A 330 -12.89 -7.06 -10.99
CA GLU A 330 -12.63 -7.69 -12.28
C GLU A 330 -11.15 -8.05 -12.42
N VAL A 331 -10.86 -9.24 -12.98
CA VAL A 331 -9.49 -9.65 -13.35
C VAL A 331 -9.06 -8.90 -14.61
N ALA A 332 -7.85 -8.38 -14.64
CA ALA A 332 -7.26 -7.83 -15.85
C ALA A 332 -6.77 -9.00 -16.74
N GLU A 333 -7.62 -9.48 -17.65
CA GLU A 333 -7.35 -10.66 -18.49
C GLU A 333 -6.09 -10.49 -19.35
N ASP A 334 -5.83 -9.27 -19.84
CA ASP A 334 -4.65 -8.93 -20.64
C ASP A 334 -3.33 -9.06 -19.88
N LYS A 335 -3.39 -9.05 -18.55
CA LYS A 335 -2.22 -9.15 -17.68
C LYS A 335 -2.15 -10.46 -16.90
N THR A 336 -3.24 -11.20 -16.84
CA THR A 336 -3.31 -12.45 -16.09
C THR A 336 -2.75 -13.60 -16.93
N LYS A 337 -1.78 -14.32 -16.35
CA LYS A 337 -1.08 -15.42 -17.03
C LYS A 337 -0.90 -16.61 -16.12
N LEU A 338 -1.04 -17.81 -16.69
CA LEU A 338 -0.57 -19.05 -16.08
C LEU A 338 0.73 -19.48 -16.75
N ILE A 339 1.79 -19.53 -15.98
CA ILE A 339 3.14 -19.69 -16.44
C ILE A 339 3.71 -21.00 -15.88
N ARG A 340 4.33 -21.81 -16.72
CA ARG A 340 5.14 -22.94 -16.27
C ARG A 340 6.47 -22.44 -15.72
N PHE A 341 6.66 -22.58 -14.41
CA PHE A 341 7.76 -21.93 -13.70
C PHE A 341 8.21 -22.73 -12.49
N GLY A 342 9.50 -22.86 -12.29
CA GLY A 342 10.07 -23.54 -11.12
C GLY A 342 11.17 -24.53 -11.51
N ARG A 343 11.58 -25.33 -10.54
CA ARG A 343 12.69 -26.27 -10.67
C ARG A 343 12.49 -27.23 -11.84
N PHE A 344 11.33 -27.84 -11.94
CA PHE A 344 11.02 -28.87 -12.95
C PHE A 344 10.62 -28.31 -14.32
N ALA A 345 10.25 -27.03 -14.40
CA ALA A 345 9.95 -26.38 -15.68
C ALA A 345 11.15 -26.34 -16.62
N ARG A 346 12.38 -26.43 -16.08
CA ARG A 346 13.62 -26.44 -16.83
C ARG A 346 14.11 -27.85 -17.20
N GLU A 347 13.72 -28.84 -16.42
CA GLU A 347 14.18 -30.24 -16.62
C GLU A 347 13.43 -30.90 -17.77
N ASP A 348 12.23 -30.45 -18.08
CA ASP A 348 11.43 -30.99 -19.17
C ASP A 348 11.83 -30.43 -20.51
N ARG A 349 12.71 -31.18 -21.17
CA ARG A 349 13.20 -30.90 -22.52
C ARG A 349 12.17 -31.08 -23.64
N SER A 350 10.98 -31.61 -23.31
CA SER A 350 9.90 -31.85 -24.31
C SER A 350 9.18 -30.57 -24.73
N SER A 351 9.26 -29.49 -23.94
CA SER A 351 8.73 -28.19 -24.32
C SER A 351 9.82 -27.36 -25.02
N ALA A 352 9.66 -27.13 -26.31
CA ALA A 352 10.54 -26.29 -27.13
C ALA A 352 10.55 -24.85 -26.58
N GLY A 353 11.59 -24.45 -25.82
CA GLY A 353 11.81 -23.08 -25.39
C GLY A 353 12.38 -22.92 -23.97
N ALA A 354 12.92 -21.74 -23.71
CA ALA A 354 13.33 -21.35 -22.37
C ALA A 354 12.10 -21.20 -21.45
N PRO A 355 12.21 -21.52 -20.13
CA PRO A 355 11.12 -21.28 -19.18
C PRO A 355 10.64 -19.84 -19.26
N GLU A 356 9.32 -19.65 -19.17
CA GLU A 356 8.71 -18.32 -19.16
C GLU A 356 9.18 -17.46 -17.98
N THR A 357 8.88 -16.18 -18.05
CA THR A 357 9.23 -15.20 -17.01
C THR A 357 7.99 -14.44 -16.59
N PHE A 358 7.97 -13.96 -15.35
CA PHE A 358 6.91 -13.08 -14.85
C PHE A 358 7.50 -11.86 -14.14
N ASP A 359 6.72 -10.77 -14.13
CA ASP A 359 7.08 -9.52 -13.45
C ASP A 359 6.32 -9.44 -12.12
N PHE A 360 7.03 -9.23 -11.01
CA PHE A 360 6.42 -8.97 -9.70
C PHE A 360 7.24 -7.95 -8.92
N LEU A 361 6.57 -6.98 -8.33
CA LEU A 361 7.15 -5.90 -7.53
C LEU A 361 8.33 -5.18 -8.21
N GLY A 362 8.27 -5.07 -9.54
CA GLY A 362 9.26 -4.36 -10.34
C GLY A 362 10.48 -5.17 -10.76
N PHE A 363 10.44 -6.48 -10.55
CA PHE A 363 11.46 -7.41 -11.01
C PHE A 363 10.87 -8.44 -11.95
N THR A 364 11.63 -8.76 -13.00
CA THR A 364 11.39 -9.93 -13.85
C THR A 364 12.07 -11.14 -13.23
N HIS A 365 11.28 -12.16 -12.91
CA HIS A 365 11.73 -13.44 -12.36
C HIS A 365 11.97 -14.44 -13.48
N TYR A 366 13.07 -15.19 -13.40
CA TYR A 366 13.42 -16.22 -14.39
C TYR A 366 14.15 -17.40 -13.78
N CYS A 367 13.97 -18.58 -14.38
CA CYS A 367 14.62 -19.81 -13.98
C CYS A 367 16.09 -19.78 -14.44
N GLY A 368 17.02 -19.92 -13.51
CA GLY A 368 18.46 -19.93 -13.79
C GLY A 368 19.17 -21.12 -13.13
N LEU A 369 20.49 -21.17 -13.28
CA LEU A 369 21.35 -22.10 -12.57
C LEU A 369 22.34 -21.34 -11.70
N SER A 370 22.71 -21.96 -10.57
CA SER A 370 23.87 -21.56 -9.75
C SER A 370 25.18 -21.96 -10.48
N ARG A 371 26.32 -21.49 -9.96
CA ARG A 371 27.64 -21.93 -10.47
C ARG A 371 27.84 -23.46 -10.37
N ALA A 372 27.20 -24.11 -9.39
CA ALA A 372 27.23 -25.56 -9.20
C ALA A 372 26.16 -26.32 -10.03
N GLY A 373 25.54 -25.69 -11.04
CA GLY A 373 24.55 -26.32 -11.91
C GLY A 373 23.17 -26.56 -11.28
N LYS A 374 22.94 -26.18 -10.00
CA LYS A 374 21.66 -26.36 -9.31
C LYS A 374 20.68 -25.26 -9.71
N PHE A 375 19.39 -25.57 -9.71
CA PHE A 375 18.32 -24.57 -9.93
C PHE A 375 18.50 -23.36 -8.99
N LYS A 376 18.38 -22.16 -9.57
CA LYS A 376 18.37 -20.90 -8.85
C LYS A 376 17.33 -19.96 -9.47
N LEU A 377 16.38 -19.49 -8.67
CA LEU A 377 15.54 -18.37 -9.08
C LEU A 377 16.41 -17.12 -9.20
N LYS A 378 16.41 -16.52 -10.37
CA LYS A 378 17.11 -15.26 -10.64
C LYS A 378 16.11 -14.12 -10.86
N ARG A 379 16.52 -12.91 -10.54
CA ARG A 379 15.74 -11.69 -10.70
C ARG A 379 16.57 -10.63 -11.41
N LYS A 380 15.92 -9.86 -12.27
CA LYS A 380 16.49 -8.66 -12.89
C LYS A 380 15.45 -7.54 -12.82
N THR A 381 15.87 -6.29 -12.81
CA THR A 381 14.96 -5.14 -12.89
C THR A 381 14.05 -5.30 -14.11
N SER A 382 12.74 -5.10 -13.93
CA SER A 382 11.78 -5.17 -15.02
C SER A 382 12.19 -4.23 -16.16
N GLY A 383 12.20 -4.75 -17.39
CA GLY A 383 12.62 -3.98 -18.57
C GLY A 383 11.78 -2.72 -18.80
N LYS A 384 10.52 -2.70 -18.33
CA LYS A 384 9.66 -1.51 -18.35
C LYS A 384 10.21 -0.43 -17.43
N LYS A 385 10.50 -0.77 -16.16
CA LYS A 385 11.06 0.18 -15.19
C LYS A 385 12.45 0.68 -15.60
N MET A 386 13.32 -0.21 -16.09
CA MET A 386 14.65 0.15 -16.57
C MET A 386 14.58 1.19 -17.69
N ARG A 387 13.74 0.97 -18.71
CA ARG A 387 13.58 1.91 -19.83
C ARG A 387 13.06 3.28 -19.39
N VAL A 388 12.12 3.31 -18.45
CA VAL A 388 11.61 4.59 -17.89
C VAL A 388 12.75 5.33 -17.19
N LYS A 389 13.48 4.65 -16.30
CA LYS A 389 14.57 5.28 -15.53
C LYS A 389 15.71 5.77 -16.44
N LEU A 390 16.09 5.00 -17.45
CA LEU A 390 17.09 5.45 -18.41
C LEU A 390 16.63 6.68 -19.21
N ARG A 391 15.33 6.77 -19.53
CA ARG A 391 14.77 7.97 -20.19
C ARG A 391 14.83 9.19 -19.27
N GLU A 392 14.44 9.04 -17.99
CA GLU A 392 14.53 10.11 -17.00
C GLU A 392 15.96 10.61 -16.82
N ILE A 393 16.93 9.69 -16.67
CA ILE A 393 18.36 10.03 -16.58
C ILE A 393 18.82 10.77 -17.83
N ARG A 394 18.41 10.32 -19.01
CA ARG A 394 18.76 10.99 -20.29
C ARG A 394 18.22 12.42 -20.31
N VAL A 395 16.95 12.64 -19.93
CA VAL A 395 16.34 13.98 -19.87
C VAL A 395 17.08 14.86 -18.87
N TRP A 396 17.39 14.31 -17.68
CA TRP A 396 18.16 15.03 -16.67
C TRP A 396 19.55 15.47 -17.19
N PHE A 397 20.29 14.60 -17.86
CA PHE A 397 21.58 14.94 -18.48
C PHE A 397 21.45 16.04 -19.53
N TYR A 398 20.43 15.98 -20.38
CA TYR A 398 20.20 17.05 -21.36
C TYR A 398 19.93 18.40 -20.70
N HIS A 399 19.16 18.44 -19.63
CA HIS A 399 18.92 19.67 -18.88
C HIS A 399 20.20 20.21 -18.25
N GLN A 400 21.02 19.37 -17.63
CA GLN A 400 22.30 19.78 -17.04
C GLN A 400 23.28 20.31 -18.09
N LEU A 401 23.37 19.66 -19.24
CA LEU A 401 24.24 20.12 -20.34
C LEU A 401 23.74 21.45 -20.91
N SER A 402 22.44 21.67 -21.10
CA SER A 402 21.91 22.93 -21.63
C SER A 402 22.11 24.09 -20.62
N THR A 403 21.97 23.87 -19.32
CA THR A 403 22.28 24.88 -18.29
C THR A 403 23.76 25.23 -18.26
N ALA A 404 24.64 24.23 -18.31
CA ALA A 404 26.09 24.46 -18.31
C ALA A 404 26.60 25.19 -19.59
N VAL A 405 25.95 24.97 -20.73
CA VAL A 405 26.26 25.70 -21.98
C VAL A 405 25.72 27.14 -21.93
N GLY A 406 24.51 27.33 -21.38
CA GLY A 406 23.90 28.66 -21.20
C GLY A 406 24.76 29.59 -20.29
N GLU A 407 25.27 29.05 -19.19
CA GLU A 407 26.16 29.78 -18.28
C GLU A 407 27.52 30.14 -18.92
N ARG A 408 28.02 29.38 -19.88
CA ARG A 408 29.24 29.69 -20.61
C ARG A 408 29.02 30.72 -21.73
N CYS A 409 27.84 30.78 -22.35
CA CYS A 409 27.51 31.79 -23.36
C CYS A 409 27.14 33.14 -22.78
N GLY A 410 26.69 33.24 -21.51
CA GLY A 410 26.31 34.48 -20.85
C GLY A 410 27.50 35.24 -20.22
N LYS A 411 28.75 34.75 -20.34
CA LYS A 411 29.97 35.38 -19.82
C LYS A 411 30.93 35.85 -20.93
N ARG A 412 30.38 36.24 -22.09
CA ARG A 412 31.16 36.97 -23.11
C ARG A 412 30.56 38.34 -23.38
#